data_5958259bd1b6661ac6500c7e456b2675
#
_entry.id   5958259bd1b6661ac6500c7e456b2675
#
_cell.length_a   1.000
_cell.length_b   1.000
_cell.length_c   1.000
_cell.angle_alpha   90.00
_cell.angle_beta   90.00
_cell.angle_gamma   90.00
#
_symmetry.space_group_name_H-M   'P 1'
#
loop_
_entity.id
_entity.type
_entity.pdbx_description
1 polymer ?
#
loop_
_entity_poly.entity_id
_entity_poly.type
_entity_poly.pdbx_seq_one_letter_code
_entity_poly.pdbx_strand_id
1 'polypeptide(L)'
;MGATIRVVLDTSVLVAAARSRNGASLELISLLPDTRFQICVSVAVYTEWQSVITRPEHLPAGVDESMALGFVRYLASIAHLQDVHFLWRPFLRDADDDMVLECAFASGAKYIITHNIKDFHRTPELGVRAVTPSQFLKSVLKHK
;
A
#
# COMPACT_ATOMS: atom_id res chain seq x y z
N MET A 1 -23.76 5.32 -9.00
CA MET A 1 -22.55 5.87 -8.37
C MET A 1 -21.93 4.82 -7.47
N GLY A 2 -20.69 4.48 -7.74
CA GLY A 2 -19.96 3.56 -6.88
C GLY A 2 -19.36 4.30 -5.70
N ALA A 3 -19.31 3.64 -4.53
CA ALA A 3 -18.53 4.15 -3.43
C ALA A 3 -17.04 4.08 -3.79
N THR A 4 -16.24 5.00 -3.25
CA THR A 4 -14.79 4.96 -3.40
C THR A 4 -14.25 3.72 -2.69
N ILE A 5 -13.45 2.93 -3.40
CA ILE A 5 -12.83 1.74 -2.84
C ILE A 5 -11.64 2.16 -1.99
N ARG A 6 -11.57 1.70 -0.75
CA ARG A 6 -10.40 1.92 0.10
C ARG A 6 -9.43 0.77 -0.03
N VAL A 7 -8.15 1.11 -0.09
CA VAL A 7 -7.06 0.13 -0.22
C VAL A 7 -5.89 0.52 0.67
N VAL A 8 -5.06 -0.45 1.04
CA VAL A 8 -3.79 -0.18 1.71
C VAL A 8 -2.68 -0.68 0.81
N LEU A 9 -1.64 0.14 0.64
CA LEU A 9 -0.47 -0.24 -0.14
C LEU A 9 0.57 -0.88 0.78
N ASP A 10 0.92 -2.12 0.50
CA ASP A 10 2.09 -2.75 1.12
C ASP A 10 3.36 -2.08 0.60
N THR A 11 4.40 -2.04 1.42
CA THR A 11 5.65 -1.37 1.07
C THR A 11 6.27 -1.90 -0.22
N SER A 12 6.04 -3.19 -0.55
CA SER A 12 6.54 -3.78 -1.80
C SER A 12 6.09 -3.01 -3.05
N VAL A 13 4.92 -2.39 -2.99
CA VAL A 13 4.39 -1.59 -4.11
C VAL A 13 5.19 -0.31 -4.30
N LEU A 14 5.55 0.36 -3.20
CA LEU A 14 6.35 1.58 -3.25
C LEU A 14 7.76 1.29 -3.77
N VAL A 15 8.37 0.21 -3.30
CA VAL A 15 9.70 -0.20 -3.74
C VAL A 15 9.69 -0.51 -5.25
N ALA A 16 8.69 -1.24 -5.71
CA ALA A 16 8.56 -1.58 -7.13
C ALA A 16 8.34 -0.35 -8.00
N ALA A 17 7.53 0.60 -7.52
CA ALA A 17 7.28 1.85 -8.25
C ALA A 17 8.57 2.67 -8.41
N ALA A 18 9.43 2.66 -7.40
CA ALA A 18 10.71 3.38 -7.46
C ALA A 18 11.71 2.71 -8.43
N ARG A 19 11.59 1.41 -8.65
CA ARG A 19 12.55 0.64 -9.45
C ARG A 19 12.19 0.51 -10.92
N SER A 20 10.92 0.58 -11.28
CA SER A 20 10.48 0.27 -12.63
C SER A 20 9.60 1.37 -13.19
N ARG A 21 10.05 1.99 -14.29
CA ARG A 21 9.30 3.05 -14.96
C ARG A 21 8.07 2.52 -15.70
N ASN A 22 8.08 1.24 -16.06
CA ASN A 22 7.01 0.63 -16.87
C ASN A 22 6.16 -0.36 -16.07
N GLY A 23 6.36 -0.42 -14.76
CA GLY A 23 5.67 -1.41 -13.94
C GLY A 23 4.27 -0.97 -13.52
N ALA A 24 3.45 -1.95 -13.18
CA ALA A 24 2.08 -1.72 -12.72
C ALA A 24 2.04 -0.92 -11.43
N SER A 25 3.05 -1.04 -10.56
CA SER A 25 3.12 -0.27 -9.31
C SER A 25 3.20 1.23 -9.58
N LEU A 26 4.09 1.65 -10.50
CA LEU A 26 4.19 3.06 -10.84
C LEU A 26 2.94 3.54 -11.56
N GLU A 27 2.37 2.74 -12.45
CA GLU A 27 1.12 3.07 -13.12
C GLU A 27 0.01 3.34 -12.10
N LEU A 28 -0.14 2.45 -11.12
CA LEU A 28 -1.14 2.60 -10.05
C LEU A 28 -0.93 3.89 -9.27
N ILE A 29 0.28 4.13 -8.79
CA ILE A 29 0.60 5.31 -7.98
C ILE A 29 0.42 6.60 -8.78
N SER A 30 0.72 6.56 -10.08
CA SER A 30 0.58 7.73 -10.95
C SER A 30 -0.87 8.14 -11.16
N LEU A 31 -1.83 7.26 -10.89
CA LEU A 31 -3.25 7.60 -10.96
C LEU A 31 -3.71 8.45 -9.77
N LEU A 32 -2.96 8.44 -8.67
CA LEU A 32 -3.38 9.11 -7.44
C LEU A 32 -3.18 10.63 -7.51
N PRO A 33 -4.09 11.43 -6.95
CA PRO A 33 -5.36 11.01 -6.37
C PRO A 33 -6.39 10.62 -7.43
N ASP A 34 -7.24 9.65 -7.12
CA ASP A 34 -8.22 9.12 -8.07
C ASP A 34 -9.55 8.93 -7.35
N THR A 35 -10.66 9.30 -8.01
CA THR A 35 -11.98 9.22 -7.41
C THR A 35 -12.49 7.80 -7.23
N ARG A 36 -11.92 6.82 -7.94
CA ARG A 36 -12.35 5.43 -7.90
C ARG A 36 -11.82 4.69 -6.68
N PHE A 37 -10.66 5.10 -6.16
CA PHE A 37 -10.06 4.44 -4.99
C PHE A 37 -9.26 5.42 -4.15
N GLN A 38 -9.19 5.11 -2.86
CA GLN A 38 -8.46 5.93 -1.90
C GLN A 38 -7.48 5.05 -1.13
N ILE A 39 -6.23 5.47 -1.05
CA ILE A 39 -5.27 4.77 -0.20
C ILE A 39 -5.49 5.18 1.25
N CYS A 40 -5.30 4.22 2.16
CA CYS A 40 -5.40 4.44 3.60
C CYS A 40 -4.05 4.15 4.23
N VAL A 41 -3.71 4.88 5.27
CA VAL A 41 -2.44 4.71 5.96
C VAL A 41 -2.62 4.92 7.45
N SER A 42 -1.93 4.11 8.24
CA SER A 42 -1.81 4.28 9.69
C SER A 42 -0.40 4.80 10.01
N VAL A 43 -0.19 5.24 11.24
CA VAL A 43 1.15 5.64 11.69
C VAL A 43 2.15 4.50 11.50
N ALA A 44 1.76 3.28 11.87
CA ALA A 44 2.63 2.11 11.73
C ALA A 44 3.01 1.83 10.28
N VAL A 45 2.02 1.87 9.36
CA VAL A 45 2.26 1.66 7.93
C VAL A 45 3.14 2.76 7.37
N TYR A 46 2.86 4.01 7.73
CA TYR A 46 3.65 5.15 7.24
C TYR A 46 5.11 5.04 7.69
N THR A 47 5.32 4.67 8.96
CA THR A 47 6.67 4.49 9.52
C THR A 47 7.42 3.39 8.76
N GLU A 48 6.73 2.29 8.43
CA GLU A 48 7.31 1.22 7.63
C GLU A 48 7.66 1.70 6.23
N TRP A 49 6.79 2.46 5.58
CA TRP A 49 7.09 3.04 4.27
C TRP A 49 8.38 3.86 4.32
N GLN A 50 8.50 4.75 5.32
CA GLN A 50 9.70 5.58 5.47
C GLN A 50 10.95 4.73 5.67
N SER A 51 10.86 3.75 6.55
CA SER A 51 12.00 2.90 6.90
C SER A 51 12.52 2.11 5.70
N VAL A 52 11.61 1.55 4.91
CA VAL A 52 12.00 0.67 3.79
C VAL A 52 12.44 1.46 2.57
N ILE A 53 11.68 2.50 2.19
CA ILE A 53 11.93 3.21 0.94
C ILE A 53 13.26 3.99 0.97
N THR A 54 13.73 4.35 2.16
CA THR A 54 14.99 5.10 2.31
C THR A 54 16.23 4.22 2.43
N ARG A 55 16.08 2.90 2.43
CA ARG A 55 17.24 1.99 2.47
C ARG A 55 18.07 2.19 1.20
N PRO A 56 19.42 2.26 1.34
CA PRO A 56 20.29 2.50 0.18
C PRO A 56 20.03 1.57 -1.00
N GLU A 57 19.74 0.29 -0.74
CA GLU A 57 19.46 -0.69 -1.80
C GLU A 57 18.17 -0.40 -2.56
N HIS A 58 17.29 0.44 -2.04
CA HIS A 58 16.03 0.80 -2.68
C HIS A 58 16.06 2.15 -3.38
N LEU A 59 17.13 2.93 -3.20
CA LEU A 59 17.22 4.25 -3.82
C LEU A 59 17.72 4.12 -5.26
N PRO A 60 16.93 4.54 -6.26
CA PRO A 60 17.38 4.55 -7.64
C PRO A 60 18.53 5.54 -7.85
N ALA A 61 19.26 5.39 -8.95
CA ALA A 61 20.31 6.33 -9.31
C ALA A 61 19.74 7.76 -9.41
N GLY A 62 20.42 8.70 -8.77
CA GLY A 62 19.99 10.10 -8.79
C GLY A 62 18.90 10.46 -7.79
N VAL A 63 18.45 9.50 -6.98
CA VAL A 63 17.43 9.72 -5.94
C VAL A 63 18.10 9.61 -4.58
N ASP A 64 18.03 10.66 -3.78
CA ASP A 64 18.55 10.63 -2.42
C ASP A 64 17.43 10.36 -1.40
N GLU A 65 17.81 10.21 -0.14
CA GLU A 65 16.88 9.92 0.95
C GLU A 65 15.80 11.01 1.07
N SER A 66 16.17 12.27 0.91
CA SER A 66 15.24 13.39 1.01
C SER A 66 14.14 13.30 -0.05
N MET A 67 14.50 12.93 -1.27
CA MET A 67 13.55 12.77 -2.36
C MET A 67 12.60 11.59 -2.09
N ALA A 68 13.13 10.49 -1.57
CA ALA A 68 12.32 9.33 -1.21
C ALA A 68 11.33 9.67 -0.09
N LEU A 69 11.77 10.41 0.92
CA LEU A 69 10.88 10.87 2.00
C LEU A 69 9.80 11.81 1.48
N GLY A 70 10.15 12.68 0.52
CA GLY A 70 9.17 13.57 -0.12
C GLY A 70 8.06 12.81 -0.83
N PHE A 71 8.43 11.72 -1.51
CA PHE A 71 7.46 10.85 -2.17
C PHE A 71 6.50 10.21 -1.15
N VAL A 72 7.03 9.67 -0.06
CA VAL A 72 6.21 9.04 0.98
C VAL A 72 5.29 10.08 1.64
N ARG A 73 5.80 11.28 1.92
CA ARG A 73 4.98 12.37 2.47
C ARG A 73 3.86 12.77 1.53
N TYR A 74 4.14 12.82 0.24
CA TYR A 74 3.12 13.12 -0.75
C TYR A 74 2.00 12.08 -0.70
N LEU A 75 2.33 10.80 -0.70
CA LEU A 75 1.32 9.74 -0.61
C LEU A 75 0.49 9.87 0.66
N ALA A 76 1.12 10.15 1.79
CA ALA A 76 0.40 10.34 3.05
C ALA A 76 -0.54 11.54 2.99
N SER A 77 -0.16 12.60 2.28
CA SER A 77 -0.96 13.82 2.18
C SER A 77 -2.29 13.61 1.44
N ILE A 78 -2.34 12.63 0.55
CA ILE A 78 -3.54 12.31 -0.23
C ILE A 78 -4.25 11.06 0.28
N ALA A 79 -3.74 10.44 1.33
CA ALA A 79 -4.30 9.23 1.92
C ALA A 79 -5.33 9.55 2.99
N HIS A 80 -6.24 8.61 3.22
CA HIS A 80 -7.06 8.63 4.43
C HIS A 80 -6.19 8.15 5.58
N LEU A 81 -6.05 8.99 6.62
CA LEU A 81 -5.26 8.66 7.80
C LEU A 81 -6.16 7.91 8.78
N GLN A 82 -5.76 6.70 9.13
CA GLN A 82 -6.56 5.81 9.96
C GLN A 82 -5.87 5.52 11.28
N ASP A 83 -6.56 5.82 12.39
CA ASP A 83 -6.10 5.38 13.70
C ASP A 83 -6.40 3.91 13.88
N VAL A 84 -5.45 3.18 14.49
CA VAL A 84 -5.59 1.77 14.78
C VAL A 84 -5.53 1.60 16.29
N HIS A 85 -6.63 1.12 16.88
CA HIS A 85 -6.79 1.03 18.33
C HIS A 85 -6.67 -0.37 18.89
N PHE A 86 -6.39 -1.36 18.03
CA PHE A 86 -6.28 -2.74 18.45
C PHE A 86 -5.17 -3.43 17.65
N LEU A 87 -4.60 -4.48 18.26
CA LEU A 87 -3.54 -5.26 17.65
C LEU A 87 -3.95 -6.73 17.69
N TRP A 88 -3.92 -7.39 16.53
CA TRP A 88 -4.26 -8.82 16.43
C TRP A 88 -3.02 -9.71 16.31
N ARG A 89 -1.90 -9.23 16.75
CA ARG A 89 -0.63 -9.93 16.57
C ARG A 89 -0.47 -11.09 17.55
N PRO A 90 0.04 -12.22 17.08
CA PRO A 90 0.30 -12.47 15.65
C PRO A 90 -0.92 -13.06 14.96
N PHE A 91 -1.36 -12.46 13.85
CA PHE A 91 -2.37 -13.06 12.98
C PHE A 91 -1.72 -13.62 11.72
N LEU A 92 -0.86 -12.83 11.10
CA LEU A 92 -0.05 -13.25 9.96
C LEU A 92 1.33 -13.67 10.45
N ARG A 93 2.13 -14.25 9.56
CA ARG A 93 3.45 -14.74 9.90
C ARG A 93 4.41 -13.61 10.29
N ASP A 94 4.33 -12.47 9.63
CA ASP A 94 5.20 -11.33 9.83
C ASP A 94 4.45 -10.19 10.51
N ALA A 95 5.03 -9.61 11.57
CA ALA A 95 4.41 -8.51 12.29
C ALA A 95 4.23 -7.26 11.43
N ASP A 96 5.11 -7.02 10.45
CA ASP A 96 4.97 -5.89 9.54
C ASP A 96 3.74 -6.07 8.64
N ASP A 97 3.43 -7.30 8.26
CA ASP A 97 2.23 -7.60 7.49
C ASP A 97 0.97 -7.45 8.34
N ASP A 98 1.05 -7.78 9.63
CA ASP A 98 -0.06 -7.54 10.56
C ASP A 98 -0.42 -6.06 10.63
N MET A 99 0.56 -5.15 10.60
CA MET A 99 0.31 -3.70 10.61
C MET A 99 -0.48 -3.27 9.39
N VAL A 100 -0.17 -3.84 8.22
CA VAL A 100 -0.90 -3.55 6.99
C VAL A 100 -2.34 -4.05 7.09
N LEU A 101 -2.53 -5.26 7.59
CA LEU A 101 -3.87 -5.84 7.77
C LEU A 101 -4.70 -5.03 8.78
N GLU A 102 -4.11 -4.63 9.89
CA GLU A 102 -4.79 -3.83 10.91
C GLU A 102 -5.27 -2.50 10.33
N CYS A 103 -4.44 -1.85 9.52
CA CYS A 103 -4.81 -0.62 8.84
C CYS A 103 -5.98 -0.86 7.87
N ALA A 104 -5.93 -1.93 7.10
CA ALA A 104 -6.98 -2.27 6.14
C ALA A 104 -8.30 -2.54 6.85
N PHE A 105 -8.28 -3.33 7.90
CA PHE A 105 -9.51 -3.63 8.63
C PHE A 105 -10.10 -2.38 9.29
N ALA A 106 -9.28 -1.59 9.98
CA ALA A 106 -9.73 -0.41 10.68
C ALA A 106 -10.31 0.65 9.74
N SER A 107 -9.75 0.78 8.54
CA SER A 107 -10.20 1.77 7.55
C SER A 107 -11.38 1.30 6.70
N GLY A 108 -11.78 0.04 6.84
CA GLY A 108 -12.79 -0.54 5.96
C GLY A 108 -12.27 -0.80 4.55
N ALA A 109 -10.96 -0.93 4.38
CA ALA A 109 -10.38 -1.21 3.07
C ALA A 109 -10.73 -2.63 2.63
N LYS A 110 -11.08 -2.76 1.35
CA LYS A 110 -11.40 -4.07 0.76
C LYS A 110 -10.18 -4.80 0.25
N TYR A 111 -9.12 -4.07 -0.06
CA TYR A 111 -7.93 -4.64 -0.70
C TYR A 111 -6.65 -4.19 -0.02
N ILE A 112 -5.72 -5.12 0.07
CA ILE A 112 -4.31 -4.83 0.30
C ILE A 112 -3.63 -5.04 -1.04
N ILE A 113 -2.93 -4.03 -1.54
CA ILE A 113 -2.21 -4.12 -2.80
C ILE A 113 -0.76 -4.45 -2.49
N THR A 114 -0.29 -5.59 -2.98
CA THR A 114 1.02 -6.14 -2.61
C THR A 114 1.59 -7.01 -3.73
N HIS A 115 2.91 -7.12 -3.78
CA HIS A 115 3.58 -8.11 -4.63
C HIS A 115 3.77 -9.46 -3.91
N ASN A 116 3.46 -9.51 -2.60
CA ASN A 116 3.69 -10.69 -1.75
C ASN A 116 2.37 -11.29 -1.28
N ILE A 117 1.51 -11.68 -2.21
CA ILE A 117 0.17 -12.19 -1.90
C ILE A 117 0.20 -13.35 -0.90
N LYS A 118 1.21 -14.20 -0.96
CA LYS A 118 1.33 -15.35 -0.05
C LYS A 118 1.34 -14.95 1.42
N ASP A 119 1.92 -13.80 1.73
CA ASP A 119 2.05 -13.33 3.11
C ASP A 119 0.71 -12.87 3.68
N PHE A 120 -0.28 -12.67 2.81
CA PHE A 120 -1.61 -12.17 3.19
C PHE A 120 -2.71 -13.20 2.90
N HIS A 121 -2.38 -14.48 2.81
CA HIS A 121 -3.35 -15.52 2.40
C HIS A 121 -4.53 -15.68 3.36
N ARG A 122 -4.39 -15.26 4.62
CA ARG A 122 -5.45 -15.35 5.63
C ARG A 122 -6.35 -14.12 5.73
N THR A 123 -6.02 -13.05 5.02
CA THR A 123 -6.77 -11.79 5.14
C THR A 123 -8.23 -11.89 4.69
N PRO A 124 -8.62 -12.79 3.75
CA PRO A 124 -10.03 -12.94 3.41
C PRO A 124 -10.91 -13.34 4.59
N GLU A 125 -10.36 -13.96 5.62
CA GLU A 125 -11.10 -14.30 6.85
C GLU A 125 -11.65 -13.03 7.52
N LEU A 126 -11.03 -11.88 7.27
CA LEU A 126 -11.43 -10.59 7.84
C LEU A 126 -12.06 -9.66 6.78
N GLY A 127 -12.40 -10.21 5.62
CA GLY A 127 -13.04 -9.44 4.56
C GLY A 127 -12.10 -8.58 3.74
N VAL A 128 -10.79 -8.84 3.80
CA VAL A 128 -9.76 -8.08 3.07
C VAL A 128 -9.06 -9.01 2.09
N ARG A 129 -8.98 -8.61 0.82
CA ARG A 129 -8.32 -9.39 -0.22
C ARG A 129 -6.98 -8.79 -0.60
N ALA A 130 -5.97 -9.64 -0.75
CA ALA A 130 -4.67 -9.21 -1.27
C ALA A 130 -4.66 -9.38 -2.78
N VAL A 131 -4.24 -8.32 -3.48
CA VAL A 131 -4.14 -8.31 -4.95
C VAL A 131 -2.85 -7.64 -5.36
N THR A 132 -2.32 -8.01 -6.53
CA THR A 132 -1.16 -7.31 -7.10
C THR A 132 -1.60 -5.97 -7.71
N PRO A 133 -0.67 -5.03 -7.92
CA PRO A 133 -1.00 -3.80 -8.65
C PRO A 133 -1.63 -4.08 -10.00
N SER A 134 -1.10 -5.05 -10.75
CA SER A 134 -1.65 -5.42 -12.05
C SER A 134 -3.08 -5.94 -11.94
N GLN A 135 -3.35 -6.82 -10.98
CA GLN A 135 -4.69 -7.35 -10.74
C GLN A 135 -5.66 -6.22 -10.35
N PHE A 136 -5.22 -5.30 -9.51
CA PHE A 136 -6.06 -4.18 -9.09
C PHE A 136 -6.44 -3.30 -10.28
N LEU A 137 -5.47 -2.93 -11.11
CA LEU A 137 -5.71 -2.10 -12.28
C LEU A 137 -6.66 -2.78 -13.27
N LYS A 138 -6.41 -4.05 -13.58
CA LYS A 138 -7.14 -4.75 -14.64
C LYS A 138 -8.49 -5.28 -14.18
N SER A 139 -8.54 -5.87 -12.99
CA SER A 139 -9.74 -6.61 -12.54
C SER A 139 -10.63 -5.78 -11.63
N VAL A 140 -10.08 -4.92 -10.80
CA VAL A 140 -10.86 -4.11 -9.87
C VAL A 140 -11.26 -2.78 -10.49
N LEU A 141 -10.29 -2.00 -10.97
CA LEU A 141 -10.55 -0.71 -11.61
C LEU A 141 -10.98 -0.85 -13.06
N LYS A 142 -10.66 -1.96 -13.70
CA LYS A 142 -10.88 -2.18 -15.14
C LYS A 142 -10.24 -1.07 -15.95
N HIS A 143 -9.07 -0.66 -15.54
CA HIS A 143 -8.29 0.39 -16.18
C HIS A 143 -7.71 -0.13 -17.51
N LYS A 144 -7.87 0.66 -18.56
CA LYS A 144 -7.39 0.29 -19.90
C LYS A 144 -5.96 0.72 -20.17
#